data_b10aac6240d106f4f6f633c1593d8760
#
_entry.id   b10aac6240d106f4f6f633c1593d8760
#
_cell.length_a   1.000
_cell.length_b   1.000
_cell.length_c   1.000
_cell.angle_alpha   90.00
_cell.angle_beta   90.00
_cell.angle_gamma   90.00
#
_symmetry.space_group_name_H-M   'P 1'
#
loop_
_entity.id
_entity.type
_entity.pdbx_description
1 polymer ?
#
loop_
_entity_poly.entity_id
_entity_poly.type
_entity_poly.pdbx_seq_one_letter_code
_entity_poly.pdbx_strand_id
1 'polypeptide(L)'
;MEIRNWQQKIIDDFPSIVKDNRRFILKAPTGAGKTYLASELIKRFYNKKKVIVLCHRLVLLEQLEKALEKEHKIRKLAVSETSIAFDGYDILLSTNMRAKEIIAEAIPMADLVIVDEAHRISPNGRGYKAIIDNFRENSKDSARFMGLTASPERRTGDQRDQLHLAFDTIIDCADIQNLIDEKILVPPIYKPYFVHDLDLKDIDISSGDFPTTKLASAIVKSSMI
;
A
#
# COMPACT_ATOMS: atom_id res chain seq x y z
N MET A 1 15.49 -13.94 -6.04
CA MET A 1 14.49 -13.49 -7.05
C MET A 1 15.19 -12.49 -7.91
N GLU A 2 15.07 -12.59 -9.23
CA GLU A 2 15.69 -11.64 -10.14
C GLU A 2 14.85 -10.37 -10.26
N ILE A 3 15.52 -9.23 -10.45
CA ILE A 3 14.86 -7.94 -10.65
C ILE A 3 14.27 -7.92 -12.05
N ARG A 4 13.00 -7.55 -12.17
CA ARG A 4 12.28 -7.44 -13.44
C ARG A 4 12.61 -6.13 -14.15
N ASN A 5 12.46 -6.06 -15.46
CA ASN A 5 12.80 -4.88 -16.26
C ASN A 5 12.14 -3.60 -15.74
N TRP A 6 10.84 -3.65 -15.45
CA TRP A 6 10.12 -2.49 -14.93
C TRP A 6 10.60 -2.06 -13.53
N GLN A 7 11.02 -3.01 -12.69
CA GLN A 7 11.57 -2.71 -11.37
C GLN A 7 12.94 -2.06 -11.49
N GLN A 8 13.79 -2.59 -12.40
CA GLN A 8 15.10 -2.00 -12.66
C GLN A 8 14.97 -0.56 -13.15
N LYS A 9 14.04 -0.30 -14.08
CA LYS A 9 13.75 1.06 -14.53
C LYS A 9 13.39 2.00 -13.38
N ILE A 10 12.48 1.58 -12.49
CA ILE A 10 12.11 2.42 -11.33
C ILE A 10 13.29 2.61 -10.40
N ILE A 11 14.13 1.60 -10.17
CA ILE A 11 15.34 1.72 -9.35
C ILE A 11 16.29 2.75 -9.95
N ASP A 12 16.50 2.73 -11.26
CA ASP A 12 17.39 3.65 -11.97
C ASP A 12 16.86 5.10 -11.93
N ASP A 13 15.54 5.28 -12.06
CA ASP A 13 14.85 6.57 -12.04
C ASP A 13 14.63 7.10 -10.61
N PHE A 14 14.78 6.26 -9.58
CA PHE A 14 14.40 6.59 -8.20
C PHE A 14 15.07 7.84 -7.64
N PRO A 15 16.36 8.12 -7.87
CA PRO A 15 16.99 9.37 -7.45
C PRO A 15 16.28 10.62 -7.97
N SER A 16 15.83 10.60 -9.22
CA SER A 16 15.05 11.71 -9.80
C SER A 16 13.66 11.78 -9.22
N ILE A 17 13.00 10.63 -9.06
CA ILE A 17 11.66 10.56 -8.46
C ILE A 17 11.65 11.23 -7.09
N VAL A 18 12.58 10.87 -6.21
CA VAL A 18 12.62 11.41 -4.83
C VAL A 18 13.14 12.84 -4.76
N LYS A 19 13.86 13.31 -5.77
CA LYS A 19 14.28 14.70 -5.86
C LYS A 19 13.09 15.61 -6.13
N ASP A 20 12.23 15.19 -7.06
CA ASP A 20 11.14 16.02 -7.56
C ASP A 20 9.84 15.84 -6.76
N ASN A 21 9.72 14.74 -6.03
CA ASN A 21 8.48 14.38 -5.33
C ASN A 21 8.75 14.03 -3.88
N ARG A 22 8.04 14.71 -2.97
CA ARG A 22 8.12 14.41 -1.52
C ARG A 22 7.14 13.31 -1.11
N ARG A 23 5.94 13.30 -1.72
CA ARG A 23 4.86 12.35 -1.45
C ARG A 23 4.33 11.80 -2.76
N PHE A 24 4.56 10.54 -3.04
CA PHE A 24 4.23 9.93 -4.34
C PHE A 24 3.72 8.49 -4.21
N ILE A 25 2.98 8.07 -5.21
CA ILE A 25 2.51 6.68 -5.36
C ILE A 25 3.30 6.02 -6.49
N LEU A 26 3.82 4.82 -6.25
CA LEU A 26 4.27 3.91 -7.28
C LEU A 26 3.11 2.94 -7.61
N LYS A 27 2.53 3.11 -8.80
CA LYS A 27 1.42 2.29 -9.28
C LYS A 27 1.97 1.15 -10.13
N ALA A 28 1.66 -0.08 -9.72
CA ALA A 28 1.94 -1.29 -10.50
C ALA A 28 0.88 -2.36 -10.21
N PRO A 29 0.54 -3.22 -11.17
CA PRO A 29 -0.49 -4.24 -11.03
C PRO A 29 -0.28 -5.17 -9.83
N THR A 30 -1.37 -5.79 -9.36
CA THR A 30 -1.29 -6.86 -8.35
C THR A 30 -0.48 -8.03 -8.92
N GLY A 31 0.41 -8.61 -8.11
CA GLY A 31 1.31 -9.68 -8.57
C GLY A 31 2.55 -9.20 -9.32
N ALA A 32 2.65 -7.91 -9.67
CA ALA A 32 3.83 -7.36 -10.34
C ALA A 32 5.12 -7.39 -9.48
N GLY A 33 5.02 -7.52 -8.16
CA GLY A 33 6.18 -7.57 -7.26
C GLY A 33 6.52 -6.23 -6.60
N LYS A 34 5.50 -5.42 -6.26
CA LYS A 34 5.67 -4.13 -5.55
C LYS A 34 6.44 -4.25 -4.24
N THR A 35 6.13 -5.28 -3.44
CA THR A 35 6.81 -5.53 -2.15
C THR A 35 8.30 -5.81 -2.34
N TYR A 36 8.66 -6.56 -3.38
CA TYR A 36 10.06 -6.81 -3.72
C TYR A 36 10.77 -5.52 -4.17
N LEU A 37 10.12 -4.72 -5.02
CA LEU A 37 10.64 -3.39 -5.38
C LEU A 37 10.89 -2.54 -4.14
N ALA A 38 9.93 -2.47 -3.20
CA ALA A 38 10.10 -1.72 -1.95
C ALA A 38 11.33 -2.18 -1.16
N SER A 39 11.55 -3.50 -1.04
CA SER A 39 12.74 -4.02 -0.36
C SER A 39 14.04 -3.61 -1.06
N GLU A 40 14.08 -3.64 -2.39
CA GLU A 40 15.27 -3.24 -3.16
C GLU A 40 15.54 -1.72 -3.05
N LEU A 41 14.49 -0.89 -3.04
CA LEU A 41 14.63 0.55 -2.83
C LEU A 41 15.17 0.87 -1.43
N ILE A 42 14.69 0.17 -0.41
CA ILE A 42 15.20 0.33 0.97
C ILE A 42 16.69 -0.04 1.01
N LYS A 43 17.09 -1.20 0.50
CA LYS A 43 18.48 -1.67 0.50
C LYS A 43 19.43 -0.69 -0.19
N ARG A 44 19.03 -0.17 -1.35
CA ARG A 44 19.91 0.64 -2.19
C ARG A 44 19.99 2.10 -1.76
N PHE A 45 18.87 2.69 -1.31
CA PHE A 45 18.77 4.13 -1.10
C PHE A 45 18.57 4.53 0.36
N TYR A 46 18.15 3.59 1.21
CA TYR A 46 17.85 3.86 2.63
C TYR A 46 18.64 2.97 3.60
N ASN A 47 19.80 2.49 3.18
CA ASN A 47 20.68 1.74 4.07
C ASN A 47 21.09 2.62 5.28
N LYS A 48 20.93 2.10 6.49
CA LYS A 48 21.16 2.81 7.78
C LYS A 48 20.28 4.06 7.98
N LYS A 49 19.22 4.20 7.20
CA LYS A 49 18.20 5.24 7.36
C LYS A 49 17.02 4.71 8.15
N LYS A 50 16.18 5.62 8.66
CA LYS A 50 15.00 5.28 9.44
C LYS A 50 13.80 5.11 8.50
N VAL A 51 13.26 3.90 8.40
CA VAL A 51 12.18 3.55 7.50
C VAL A 51 10.97 3.04 8.29
N ILE A 52 9.80 3.53 7.96
CA ILE A 52 8.51 3.04 8.48
C ILE A 52 7.77 2.37 7.32
N VAL A 53 7.33 1.13 7.51
CA VAL A 53 6.52 0.41 6.52
C VAL A 53 5.18 0.00 7.11
N LEU A 54 4.12 0.47 6.49
CA LEU A 54 2.74 0.19 6.84
C LEU A 54 2.14 -0.75 5.82
N CYS A 55 1.81 -1.98 6.24
CA CYS A 55 1.11 -2.97 5.43
C CYS A 55 -0.19 -3.38 6.09
N HIS A 56 -1.22 -3.70 5.31
CA HIS A 56 -2.48 -4.15 5.89
C HIS A 56 -2.54 -5.68 6.13
N ARG A 57 -1.56 -6.44 5.65
CA ARG A 57 -1.46 -7.91 5.80
C ARG A 57 -0.17 -8.31 6.50
N LEU A 58 -0.28 -9.14 7.53
CA LEU A 58 0.87 -9.68 8.26
C LEU A 58 1.84 -10.45 7.36
N VAL A 59 1.31 -11.21 6.41
CA VAL A 59 2.14 -11.98 5.44
C VAL A 59 3.09 -11.09 4.65
N LEU A 60 2.65 -9.88 4.28
CA LEU A 60 3.50 -8.92 3.56
C LEU A 60 4.60 -8.36 4.46
N LEU A 61 4.30 -8.13 5.75
CA LEU A 61 5.32 -7.73 6.72
C LEU A 61 6.38 -8.82 6.90
N GLU A 62 5.99 -10.09 6.97
CA GLU A 62 6.92 -11.23 7.08
C GLU A 62 7.81 -11.36 5.83
N GLN A 63 7.25 -11.12 4.64
CA GLN A 63 8.03 -11.13 3.39
C GLN A 63 9.07 -10.01 3.37
N LEU A 64 8.68 -8.80 3.79
CA LEU A 64 9.60 -7.67 3.88
C LEU A 64 10.69 -7.91 4.94
N GLU A 65 10.31 -8.42 6.10
CA GLU A 65 11.26 -8.77 7.16
C GLU A 65 12.34 -9.72 6.63
N LYS A 66 11.92 -10.87 6.07
CA LYS A 66 12.85 -11.85 5.49
C LYS A 66 13.75 -11.27 4.39
N ALA A 67 13.25 -10.32 3.63
CA ALA A 67 14.02 -9.68 2.57
C ALA A 67 15.07 -8.70 3.10
N LEU A 68 14.85 -8.12 4.28
CA LEU A 68 15.64 -7.00 4.81
C LEU A 68 16.46 -7.36 6.05
N GLU A 69 16.13 -8.44 6.80
CA GLU A 69 16.73 -8.79 8.11
C GLU A 69 18.24 -9.01 8.09
N LYS A 70 18.80 -9.35 6.91
CA LYS A 70 20.26 -9.56 6.78
C LYS A 70 21.07 -8.26 6.80
N GLU A 71 20.44 -7.15 6.42
CA GLU A 71 21.12 -5.87 6.21
C GLU A 71 20.63 -4.78 7.17
N HIS A 72 19.45 -4.98 7.79
CA HIS A 72 18.78 -3.99 8.62
C HIS A 72 18.30 -4.55 9.94
N LYS A 73 18.34 -3.72 10.97
CA LYS A 73 17.69 -4.01 12.26
C LYS A 73 16.22 -3.66 12.19
N ILE A 74 15.36 -4.68 12.27
CA ILE A 74 13.93 -4.55 12.07
C ILE A 74 13.19 -4.75 13.39
N ARG A 75 12.22 -3.86 13.67
CA ARG A 75 11.25 -4.00 14.75
C ARG A 75 9.84 -4.12 14.18
N LYS A 76 9.16 -5.21 14.49
CA LYS A 76 7.72 -5.34 14.27
C LYS A 76 6.97 -4.76 15.45
N LEU A 77 6.07 -3.86 15.17
CA LEU A 77 5.29 -3.21 16.22
C LEU A 77 4.12 -4.10 16.63
N ALA A 78 4.12 -4.48 17.91
CA ALA A 78 3.02 -5.21 18.51
C ALA A 78 1.82 -4.28 18.80
N VAL A 79 0.64 -4.89 18.93
CA VAL A 79 -0.62 -4.18 19.19
C VAL A 79 -0.65 -3.46 20.54
N SER A 80 0.13 -3.95 21.50
CA SER A 80 0.16 -3.51 22.88
C SER A 80 1.19 -2.40 23.16
N GLU A 81 1.94 -1.96 22.15
CA GLU A 81 2.95 -0.92 22.34
C GLU A 81 2.30 0.45 22.50
N THR A 82 2.71 1.18 23.53
CA THR A 82 2.18 2.51 23.89
C THR A 82 3.09 3.66 23.48
N SER A 83 4.33 3.37 23.06
CA SER A 83 5.28 4.35 22.54
C SER A 83 6.14 3.74 21.46
N ILE A 84 6.56 4.54 20.48
CA ILE A 84 7.46 4.12 19.43
C ILE A 84 8.67 5.03 19.39
N ALA A 85 9.83 4.40 19.56
CA ALA A 85 11.10 4.96 19.16
C ALA A 85 11.79 3.93 18.27
N PHE A 86 12.69 4.38 17.41
CA PHE A 86 13.51 3.45 16.63
C PHE A 86 14.45 2.62 17.51
N ASP A 87 14.87 3.12 18.69
CA ASP A 87 15.63 2.40 19.74
C ASP A 87 16.74 1.47 19.20
N GLY A 88 17.52 1.98 18.26
CA GLY A 88 18.59 1.22 17.61
C GLY A 88 18.14 0.35 16.42
N TYR A 89 16.86 0.33 16.08
CA TYR A 89 16.34 -0.27 14.85
C TYR A 89 16.39 0.70 13.67
N ASP A 90 16.50 0.16 12.46
CA ASP A 90 16.52 0.93 11.23
C ASP A 90 15.13 0.97 10.60
N ILE A 91 14.36 -0.11 10.74
CA ILE A 91 13.06 -0.30 10.10
C ILE A 91 12.00 -0.64 11.13
N LEU A 92 10.89 0.09 11.09
CA LEU A 92 9.68 -0.22 11.83
C LEU A 92 8.63 -0.79 10.87
N LEU A 93 8.17 -2.02 11.14
CA LEU A 93 7.11 -2.67 10.38
C LEU A 93 5.83 -2.70 11.20
N SER A 94 4.71 -2.28 10.61
CA SER A 94 3.41 -2.29 11.30
C SER A 94 2.24 -2.58 10.36
N THR A 95 1.14 -3.11 10.93
CA THR A 95 -0.13 -3.19 10.21
C THR A 95 -0.91 -1.89 10.37
N ASN A 96 -1.56 -1.45 9.28
CA ASN A 96 -2.29 -0.19 9.21
C ASN A 96 -3.35 0.02 10.29
N MET A 97 -3.85 -1.06 10.89
CA MET A 97 -5.06 -1.01 11.72
C MET A 97 -4.82 -0.59 13.17
N ARG A 98 -3.62 -0.77 13.71
CA ARG A 98 -3.42 -0.78 15.17
C ARG A 98 -2.40 0.22 15.72
N ALA A 99 -1.59 0.80 14.86
CA ALA A 99 -0.47 1.63 15.32
C ALA A 99 -0.51 3.07 14.77
N LYS A 100 -1.62 3.53 14.23
CA LYS A 100 -1.71 4.80 13.50
C LYS A 100 -1.35 6.01 14.35
N GLU A 101 -1.83 6.08 15.56
CA GLU A 101 -1.56 7.21 16.47
C GLU A 101 -0.10 7.16 16.96
N ILE A 102 0.36 5.98 17.33
CA ILE A 102 1.71 5.75 17.83
C ILE A 102 2.76 5.92 16.71
N ILE A 103 2.45 5.47 15.49
CA ILE A 103 3.33 5.66 14.32
C ILE A 103 3.49 7.14 13.98
N ALA A 104 2.44 7.94 14.17
CA ALA A 104 2.52 9.38 13.95
C ALA A 104 3.64 10.03 14.77
N GLU A 105 3.92 9.55 15.98
CA GLU A 105 5.02 10.04 16.83
C GLU A 105 6.40 9.70 16.27
N ALA A 106 6.53 8.60 15.52
CA ALA A 106 7.81 8.20 14.92
C ALA A 106 8.09 8.88 13.56
N ILE A 107 7.07 9.47 12.92
CA ILE A 107 7.19 10.11 11.61
C ILE A 107 8.29 11.18 11.54
N PRO A 108 8.47 12.08 12.53
CA PRO A 108 9.53 13.08 12.48
C PRO A 108 10.94 12.51 12.37
N MET A 109 11.14 11.29 12.84
CA MET A 109 12.45 10.60 12.81
C MET A 109 12.67 9.84 11.49
N ALA A 110 11.63 9.54 10.72
CA ALA A 110 11.71 8.73 9.52
C ALA A 110 12.38 9.48 8.37
N ASP A 111 13.16 8.75 7.58
CA ASP A 111 13.68 9.21 6.28
C ASP A 111 12.79 8.73 5.13
N LEU A 112 12.06 7.62 5.33
CA LEU A 112 11.09 7.07 4.39
C LEU A 112 9.89 6.48 5.13
N VAL A 113 8.70 6.80 4.67
CA VAL A 113 7.45 6.15 5.08
C VAL A 113 6.86 5.46 3.85
N ILE A 114 6.64 4.15 3.94
CA ILE A 114 6.00 3.36 2.89
C ILE A 114 4.62 2.91 3.35
N VAL A 115 3.62 3.10 2.52
CA VAL A 115 2.26 2.59 2.75
C VAL A 115 1.88 1.64 1.62
N ASP A 116 1.79 0.37 1.94
CA ASP A 116 1.29 -0.65 1.00
C ASP A 116 -0.23 -0.58 0.90
N GLU A 117 -0.75 -0.89 -0.29
CA GLU A 117 -2.17 -0.71 -0.65
C GLU A 117 -2.66 0.71 -0.35
N ALA A 118 -1.91 1.70 -0.82
CA ALA A 118 -2.13 3.12 -0.54
C ALA A 118 -3.55 3.61 -0.89
N HIS A 119 -4.26 2.93 -1.81
CA HIS A 119 -5.66 3.21 -2.11
C HIS A 119 -6.60 3.07 -0.89
N ARG A 120 -6.15 2.38 0.17
CA ARG A 120 -6.89 2.23 1.43
C ARG A 120 -6.71 3.40 2.38
N ILE A 121 -5.81 4.32 2.09
CA ILE A 121 -5.64 5.53 2.88
C ILE A 121 -6.93 6.36 2.79
N SER A 122 -7.49 6.69 3.95
CA SER A 122 -8.50 7.72 4.08
C SER A 122 -7.86 8.94 4.75
N PRO A 123 -7.51 9.99 4.00
CA PRO A 123 -6.80 11.15 4.53
C PRO A 123 -7.53 11.85 5.67
N ASN A 124 -8.87 11.80 5.66
CA ASN A 124 -9.71 12.34 6.72
C ASN A 124 -10.08 11.29 7.78
N GLY A 125 -9.67 10.03 7.59
CA GLY A 125 -9.93 8.95 8.54
C GLY A 125 -9.01 9.01 9.76
N ARG A 126 -9.54 8.65 10.94
CA ARG A 126 -8.74 8.55 12.17
C ARG A 126 -7.48 7.72 11.92
N GLY A 127 -6.35 8.22 12.35
CA GLY A 127 -5.06 7.55 12.25
C GLY A 127 -4.27 7.87 10.98
N TYR A 128 -4.82 7.78 9.77
CA TYR A 128 -4.10 8.21 8.58
C TYR A 128 -3.93 9.73 8.53
N LYS A 129 -4.96 10.47 8.95
CA LYS A 129 -4.85 11.92 9.08
C LYS A 129 -3.66 12.31 9.95
N ALA A 130 -3.53 11.71 11.13
CA ALA A 130 -2.41 11.97 12.03
C ALA A 130 -1.05 11.67 11.38
N ILE A 131 -0.92 10.57 10.65
CA ILE A 131 0.32 10.22 9.94
C ILE A 131 0.65 11.26 8.85
N ILE A 132 -0.35 11.65 8.04
CA ILE A 132 -0.17 12.59 6.93
C ILE A 132 0.16 13.98 7.48
N ASP A 133 -0.56 14.45 8.49
CA ASP A 133 -0.34 15.76 9.10
C ASP A 133 1.05 15.80 9.76
N ASN A 134 1.42 14.81 10.54
CA ASN A 134 2.77 14.74 11.11
C ASN A 134 3.86 14.67 10.05
N PHE A 135 3.63 13.95 8.94
CA PHE A 135 4.59 13.94 7.85
C PHE A 135 4.75 15.34 7.21
N ARG A 136 3.66 16.04 7.01
CA ARG A 136 3.68 17.38 6.41
C ARG A 136 4.35 18.42 7.29
N GLU A 137 4.03 18.39 8.57
CA GLU A 137 4.37 19.47 9.52
C GLU A 137 5.71 19.22 10.21
N ASN A 138 6.04 17.97 10.51
CA ASN A 138 7.12 17.63 11.43
C ASN A 138 8.21 16.74 10.81
N SER A 139 8.05 16.20 9.59
CA SER A 139 9.09 15.39 9.00
C SER A 139 10.21 16.22 8.40
N LYS A 140 11.42 15.61 8.31
CA LYS A 140 12.58 16.22 7.65
C LYS A 140 12.27 16.57 6.19
N ASP A 141 12.87 17.61 5.65
CA ASP A 141 12.73 17.98 4.22
C ASP A 141 13.21 16.87 3.28
N SER A 142 14.22 16.11 3.71
CA SER A 142 14.73 14.95 2.98
C SER A 142 13.85 13.72 3.09
N ALA A 143 12.86 13.70 3.99
CA ALA A 143 11.97 12.56 4.17
C ALA A 143 11.03 12.36 2.97
N ARG A 144 10.70 11.10 2.68
CA ARG A 144 9.79 10.73 1.58
C ARG A 144 8.61 9.91 2.09
N PHE A 145 7.46 10.14 1.50
CA PHE A 145 6.22 9.40 1.77
C PHE A 145 5.78 8.70 0.49
N MET A 146 5.91 7.38 0.47
CA MET A 146 5.72 6.56 -0.72
C MET A 146 4.52 5.62 -0.53
N GLY A 147 3.55 5.71 -1.42
CA GLY A 147 2.44 4.75 -1.54
C GLY A 147 2.75 3.67 -2.57
N LEU A 148 2.31 2.45 -2.30
CA LEU A 148 2.31 1.35 -3.27
C LEU A 148 0.87 0.92 -3.50
N THR A 149 0.42 0.85 -4.76
CA THR A 149 -0.92 0.35 -5.08
C THR A 149 -1.04 -0.13 -6.51
N ALA A 150 -2.01 -0.99 -6.78
CA ALA A 150 -2.41 -1.36 -8.15
C ALA A 150 -3.51 -0.44 -8.70
N SER A 151 -4.34 0.10 -7.83
CA SER A 151 -5.53 0.89 -8.19
C SER A 151 -5.61 2.14 -7.33
N PRO A 152 -4.96 3.25 -7.72
CA PRO A 152 -5.01 4.50 -6.97
C PRO A 152 -6.41 5.13 -6.99
N GLU A 153 -7.24 4.78 -7.96
CA GLU A 153 -8.59 5.30 -8.10
C GLU A 153 -9.55 4.57 -7.16
N ARG A 154 -10.16 5.31 -6.23
CA ARG A 154 -11.30 4.82 -5.45
C ARG A 154 -12.59 5.15 -6.18
N ARG A 155 -13.42 4.11 -6.45
CA ARG A 155 -14.71 4.26 -7.14
C ARG A 155 -15.90 4.51 -6.21
N THR A 156 -15.71 4.77 -4.92
CA THR A 156 -16.83 4.84 -3.97
C THR A 156 -17.12 6.26 -3.51
N GLY A 157 -18.29 6.80 -3.94
CA GLY A 157 -18.95 7.99 -3.42
C GLY A 157 -18.14 9.29 -3.45
N ASP A 158 -18.44 10.20 -2.55
CA ASP A 158 -17.77 11.51 -2.36
C ASP A 158 -16.28 11.40 -1.94
N GLN A 159 -15.76 10.19 -1.80
CA GLN A 159 -14.35 9.92 -1.48
C GLN A 159 -13.46 9.72 -2.72
N ARG A 160 -14.02 9.96 -3.92
CA ARG A 160 -13.20 10.04 -5.13
C ARG A 160 -12.17 11.15 -4.90
N ASP A 161 -10.93 10.88 -5.20
CA ASP A 161 -9.82 11.84 -5.25
C ASP A 161 -9.21 12.32 -3.92
N GLN A 162 -9.50 11.69 -2.78
CA GLN A 162 -8.84 12.11 -1.54
C GLN A 162 -7.36 11.69 -1.45
N LEU A 163 -6.88 10.81 -2.33
CA LEU A 163 -5.45 10.44 -2.33
C LEU A 163 -4.53 11.63 -2.66
N HIS A 164 -4.99 12.62 -3.41
CA HIS A 164 -4.24 13.87 -3.64
C HIS A 164 -4.00 14.66 -2.34
N LEU A 165 -4.80 14.45 -1.30
CA LEU A 165 -4.54 15.02 0.02
C LEU A 165 -3.34 14.36 0.70
N ALA A 166 -3.03 13.12 0.39
CA ALA A 166 -1.91 12.39 0.96
C ALA A 166 -0.67 12.39 0.06
N PHE A 167 -0.85 12.38 -1.26
CA PHE A 167 0.22 12.25 -2.25
C PHE A 167 0.14 13.36 -3.30
N ASP A 168 1.30 13.80 -3.75
CA ASP A 168 1.42 14.89 -4.75
C ASP A 168 1.34 14.35 -6.18
N THR A 169 1.79 13.11 -6.40
CA THR A 169 1.84 12.50 -7.74
C THR A 169 1.67 10.99 -7.73
N ILE A 170 1.26 10.45 -8.88
CA ILE A 170 1.18 9.01 -9.15
C ILE A 170 2.13 8.71 -10.31
N ILE A 171 3.01 7.74 -10.11
CA ILE A 171 3.98 7.27 -11.08
C ILE A 171 3.54 5.90 -11.55
N ASP A 172 3.14 5.81 -12.82
CA ASP A 172 2.82 4.54 -13.47
C ASP A 172 4.12 3.77 -13.75
N CYS A 173 4.33 2.65 -13.03
CA CYS A 173 5.57 1.89 -13.06
C CYS A 173 5.54 0.75 -14.07
N ALA A 174 4.37 0.12 -14.26
CA ALA A 174 4.22 -1.04 -15.13
C ALA A 174 2.80 -1.14 -15.69
N ASP A 175 2.70 -1.44 -16.96
CA ASP A 175 1.45 -1.75 -17.65
C ASP A 175 1.12 -3.24 -17.55
N ILE A 176 -0.18 -3.57 -17.43
CA ILE A 176 -0.65 -4.97 -17.31
C ILE A 176 -0.30 -5.78 -18.54
N GLN A 177 -0.48 -5.22 -19.75
CA GLN A 177 -0.24 -5.94 -21.00
C GLN A 177 1.23 -6.30 -21.13
N ASN A 178 2.13 -5.36 -20.84
CA ASN A 178 3.57 -5.61 -20.86
C ASN A 178 3.98 -6.73 -19.90
N LEU A 179 3.36 -6.78 -18.71
CA LEU A 179 3.62 -7.85 -17.72
C LEU A 179 3.08 -9.21 -18.16
N ILE A 180 2.00 -9.25 -18.94
CA ILE A 180 1.47 -10.48 -19.56
C ILE A 180 2.41 -10.94 -20.66
N ASP A 181 2.85 -10.04 -21.53
CA ASP A 181 3.77 -10.34 -22.64
C ASP A 181 5.13 -10.85 -22.13
N GLU A 182 5.61 -10.29 -21.02
CA GLU A 182 6.81 -10.76 -20.31
C GLU A 182 6.56 -12.04 -19.47
N LYS A 183 5.36 -12.63 -19.53
CA LYS A 183 4.96 -13.83 -18.75
C LYS A 183 5.09 -13.68 -17.24
N ILE A 184 5.04 -12.48 -16.73
CA ILE A 184 5.02 -12.14 -15.30
C ILE A 184 3.61 -12.30 -14.73
N LEU A 185 2.61 -11.90 -15.51
CA LEU A 185 1.19 -12.10 -15.21
C LEU A 185 0.56 -13.03 -16.25
N VAL A 186 -0.49 -13.72 -15.84
CA VAL A 186 -1.31 -14.51 -16.76
C VAL A 186 -2.48 -13.67 -17.27
N PRO A 187 -2.88 -13.83 -18.55
CA PRO A 187 -4.04 -13.12 -19.06
C PRO A 187 -5.32 -13.58 -18.32
N PRO A 188 -6.25 -12.67 -18.00
CA PRO A 188 -7.50 -13.02 -17.36
C PRO A 188 -8.40 -13.81 -18.33
N ILE A 189 -9.04 -14.87 -17.83
CA ILE A 189 -10.09 -15.60 -18.54
C ILE A 189 -11.44 -15.16 -17.95
N TYR A 190 -12.24 -14.45 -18.72
CA TYR A 190 -13.59 -14.03 -18.32
C TYR A 190 -14.58 -15.16 -18.64
N LYS A 191 -15.23 -15.69 -17.60
CA LYS A 191 -16.36 -16.61 -17.73
C LYS A 191 -17.61 -15.93 -17.19
N PRO A 192 -18.50 -15.40 -18.04
CA PRO A 192 -19.72 -14.80 -17.55
C PRO A 192 -20.65 -15.90 -17.03
N TYR A 193 -21.22 -15.69 -15.86
CA TYR A 193 -22.29 -16.50 -15.30
C TYR A 193 -23.53 -15.62 -15.19
N PHE A 194 -24.62 -16.08 -15.76
CA PHE A 194 -25.93 -15.45 -15.61
C PHE A 194 -26.65 -16.11 -14.45
N VAL A 195 -26.98 -15.34 -13.44
CA VAL A 195 -27.83 -15.78 -12.34
C VAL A 195 -29.23 -15.29 -12.61
N HIS A 196 -30.15 -16.20 -12.92
CA HIS A 196 -31.55 -15.87 -13.10
C HIS A 196 -32.17 -15.67 -11.71
N ASP A 197 -33.11 -14.71 -11.62
CA ASP A 197 -33.91 -14.44 -10.41
C ASP A 197 -33.10 -13.98 -9.18
N LEU A 198 -31.96 -13.31 -9.42
CA LEU A 198 -31.19 -12.70 -8.32
C LEU A 198 -31.95 -11.47 -7.80
N ASP A 199 -32.60 -11.61 -6.65
CA ASP A 199 -33.27 -10.49 -5.97
C ASP A 199 -32.27 -9.71 -5.11
N LEU A 200 -31.96 -8.48 -5.52
CA LEU A 200 -31.06 -7.56 -4.84
C LEU A 200 -31.79 -6.42 -4.13
N LYS A 201 -33.15 -6.41 -4.12
CA LYS A 201 -33.94 -5.28 -3.63
C LYS A 201 -33.70 -4.98 -2.13
N ASP A 202 -33.39 -6.00 -1.35
CA ASP A 202 -33.16 -5.87 0.08
C ASP A 202 -31.68 -5.65 0.45
N ILE A 203 -30.81 -5.48 -0.55
CA ILE A 203 -29.38 -5.25 -0.33
C ILE A 203 -29.09 -3.76 -0.42
N ASP A 204 -28.87 -3.14 0.73
CA ASP A 204 -28.47 -1.74 0.83
C ASP A 204 -27.03 -1.54 0.31
N ILE A 205 -26.87 -0.64 -0.68
CA ILE A 205 -25.61 -0.27 -1.32
C ILE A 205 -25.07 1.06 -0.73
N SER A 206 -25.40 1.35 0.50
CA SER A 206 -25.04 2.63 1.14
C SER A 206 -23.54 2.93 1.15
N SER A 207 -22.67 1.92 0.96
CA SER A 207 -21.20 2.08 0.88
C SER A 207 -20.65 2.10 -0.56
N GLY A 208 -21.51 2.08 -1.57
CA GLY A 208 -21.09 2.02 -2.98
C GLY A 208 -20.63 0.65 -3.46
N ASP A 209 -20.71 -0.38 -2.60
CA ASP A 209 -20.42 -1.77 -2.92
C ASP A 209 -21.41 -2.70 -2.22
N PHE A 210 -21.62 -3.89 -2.78
CA PHE A 210 -22.49 -4.89 -2.17
C PHE A 210 -21.83 -5.53 -0.95
N PRO A 211 -22.52 -5.60 0.21
CA PRO A 211 -22.02 -6.36 1.36
C PRO A 211 -21.81 -7.82 0.97
N THR A 212 -20.57 -8.29 1.01
CA THR A 212 -20.15 -9.62 0.52
C THR A 212 -21.00 -10.76 1.08
N THR A 213 -21.37 -10.69 2.36
CA THR A 213 -22.20 -11.71 3.02
C THR A 213 -23.63 -11.73 2.50
N LYS A 214 -24.26 -10.55 2.29
CA LYS A 214 -25.62 -10.44 1.76
C LYS A 214 -25.68 -10.85 0.30
N LEU A 215 -24.71 -10.43 -0.51
CA LEU A 215 -24.59 -10.84 -1.90
C LEU A 215 -24.38 -12.36 -2.03
N ALA A 216 -23.47 -12.94 -1.25
CA ALA A 216 -23.27 -14.39 -1.22
C ALA A 216 -24.56 -15.14 -0.85
N SER A 217 -25.30 -14.66 0.14
CA SER A 217 -26.59 -15.26 0.55
C SER A 217 -27.65 -15.18 -0.56
N ALA A 218 -27.72 -14.06 -1.29
CA ALA A 218 -28.63 -13.90 -2.41
C ALA A 218 -28.29 -14.84 -3.57
N ILE A 219 -26.99 -14.96 -3.91
CA ILE A 219 -26.50 -15.89 -4.95
C ILE A 219 -26.81 -17.35 -4.59
N VAL A 220 -26.55 -17.75 -3.34
CA VAL A 220 -26.84 -19.12 -2.88
C VAL A 220 -28.33 -19.42 -2.94
N LYS A 221 -29.20 -18.49 -2.56
CA LYS A 221 -30.65 -18.66 -2.65
C LYS A 221 -31.13 -18.81 -4.10
N SER A 222 -30.57 -18.02 -5.03
CA SER A 222 -30.94 -18.10 -6.46
C SER A 222 -30.42 -19.35 -7.14
N SER A 223 -29.34 -19.95 -6.64
CA SER A 223 -28.76 -21.18 -7.21
C SER A 223 -29.40 -22.47 -6.67
N MET A 224 -30.30 -22.39 -5.70
CA MET A 224 -30.99 -23.53 -5.08
C MET A 224 -32.38 -23.80 -5.71
N ILE A 225 -32.72 -23.14 -6.83
CA ILE A 225 -33.88 -23.39 -7.63
C ILE A 225 -33.44 -24.04 -8.96
#